data_3e4d5dc33a2b8582a02759a7323998f4
#
_entry.id   3e4d5dc33a2b8582a02759a7323998f4
#
_cell.length_a   1.000
_cell.length_b   1.000
_cell.length_c   1.000
_cell.angle_alpha   90.00
_cell.angle_beta   90.00
_cell.angle_gamma   90.00
#
_symmetry.space_group_name_H-M   'P 1'
#
loop_
_entity.id
_entity.type
_entity.pdbx_description
1 polymer ?
#
loop_
_entity_poly.entity_id
_entity_poly.type
_entity_poly.pdbx_seq_one_letter_code
_entity_poly.pdbx_strand_id
1 'polypeptide(L)'
;MSDILNTDNYNFLFNSIVEYSPKILLGIFFLFFGLRLIKKSISILDNFLKSRQIDESLRPFFKSLLSITLQVALVISVLSMVGVEMTSFLAILGAAGLAVGLALKDTLQNFAAGVMILFFKPFKVGDFIEYEGTQGTVKEIQIFNSILTTVDNRRVIIPNGILQTSLVTNYSSEDVRRVIWTFSIAYGDDFNKAKSLLLKWIKEDERILDDMEPMVVISELADSSVNIMVRVWVKSENFLNVKFDYNEKVYNEFPKNNLNIPFPQLDVNINK
;
A
#
# COMPACT_ATOMS: atom_id res chain seq x y z
N MET A 1 -6.08 63.34 44.94
CA MET A 1 -7.24 62.73 44.24
C MET A 1 -7.78 63.65 43.12
N SER A 2 -7.06 64.76 42.79
CA SER A 2 -7.40 65.77 41.76
C SER A 2 -6.61 65.60 40.42
N ASP A 3 -5.66 64.66 40.31
CA ASP A 3 -4.78 64.54 39.12
C ASP A 3 -5.19 63.48 38.11
N ILE A 4 -6.35 62.85 38.33
CA ILE A 4 -6.86 61.79 37.43
C ILE A 4 -7.69 62.37 36.26
N LEU A 5 -8.06 63.67 36.36
CA LEU A 5 -8.91 64.33 35.36
C LEU A 5 -8.15 65.45 34.63
N ASN A 6 -6.95 65.17 34.17
CA ASN A 6 -6.23 66.06 33.29
C ASN A 6 -6.83 65.98 31.87
N THR A 7 -7.06 67.15 31.21
CA THR A 7 -7.66 67.24 29.87
C THR A 7 -6.98 66.33 28.85
N ASP A 8 -5.70 66.06 29.03
CA ASP A 8 -4.92 65.13 28.16
C ASP A 8 -5.34 63.67 28.33
N ASN A 9 -5.70 63.25 29.55
CA ASN A 9 -6.21 61.87 29.81
C ASN A 9 -7.63 61.68 29.24
N TYR A 10 -8.46 62.74 29.30
CA TYR A 10 -9.79 62.73 28.69
C TYR A 10 -9.74 62.65 27.17
N ASN A 11 -8.87 63.43 26.54
CA ASN A 11 -8.66 63.35 25.09
C ASN A 11 -8.07 62.03 24.63
N PHE A 12 -7.15 61.47 25.40
CA PHE A 12 -6.60 60.15 25.12
C PHE A 12 -7.67 59.02 25.20
N LEU A 13 -8.46 59.00 26.27
CA LEU A 13 -9.55 58.05 26.45
C LEU A 13 -10.64 58.26 25.39
N PHE A 14 -11.02 59.48 25.09
CA PHE A 14 -12.01 59.72 24.03
C PHE A 14 -11.54 59.28 22.66
N ASN A 15 -10.32 59.60 22.27
CA ASN A 15 -9.73 59.15 21.00
C ASN A 15 -9.61 57.65 20.92
N SER A 16 -9.21 57.02 22.01
CA SER A 16 -9.16 55.54 22.08
C SER A 16 -10.55 54.93 21.92
N ILE A 17 -11.57 55.46 22.60
CA ILE A 17 -12.95 54.97 22.45
C ILE A 17 -13.44 55.12 21.00
N VAL A 18 -13.20 56.28 20.40
CA VAL A 18 -13.60 56.57 19.02
C VAL A 18 -12.90 55.66 18.03
N GLU A 19 -11.62 55.34 18.25
CA GLU A 19 -10.84 54.48 17.37
C GLU A 19 -11.20 52.98 17.50
N TYR A 20 -11.38 52.48 18.75
CA TYR A 20 -11.61 51.05 18.98
C TYR A 20 -13.09 50.67 18.97
N SER A 21 -14.04 51.62 19.26
CA SER A 21 -15.47 51.26 19.32
C SER A 21 -16.03 50.70 18.01
N PRO A 22 -15.71 51.20 16.79
CA PRO A 22 -16.17 50.61 15.56
C PRO A 22 -15.59 49.20 15.34
N LYS A 23 -14.31 49.01 15.68
CA LYS A 23 -13.64 47.74 15.56
C LYS A 23 -14.24 46.65 16.49
N ILE A 24 -14.58 47.07 17.73
CA ILE A 24 -15.22 46.19 18.71
C ILE A 24 -16.65 45.83 18.28
N LEU A 25 -17.44 46.81 17.80
CA LEU A 25 -18.80 46.58 17.31
C LEU A 25 -18.80 45.63 16.11
N LEU A 26 -17.90 45.84 15.16
CA LEU A 26 -17.69 44.91 14.02
C LEU A 26 -17.25 43.56 14.49
N GLY A 27 -16.32 43.47 15.46
CA GLY A 27 -15.86 42.20 16.04
C GLY A 27 -17.01 41.42 16.68
N ILE A 28 -17.88 42.05 17.45
CA ILE A 28 -19.07 41.44 18.05
C ILE A 28 -20.04 40.97 16.97
N PHE A 29 -20.26 41.77 15.94
CA PHE A 29 -21.11 41.39 14.81
C PHE A 29 -20.55 40.17 14.10
N PHE A 30 -19.25 40.15 13.76
CA PHE A 30 -18.59 39.01 13.11
C PHE A 30 -18.59 37.79 14.02
N LEU A 31 -18.41 37.94 15.34
CA LEU A 31 -18.47 36.79 16.27
C LEU A 31 -19.88 36.16 16.25
N PHE A 32 -20.93 37.00 16.38
CA PHE A 32 -22.31 36.50 16.40
C PHE A 32 -22.71 35.82 15.06
N PHE A 33 -22.38 36.49 13.95
CA PHE A 33 -22.63 35.95 12.62
C PHE A 33 -21.82 34.70 12.32
N GLY A 34 -20.53 34.71 12.70
CA GLY A 34 -19.63 33.57 12.53
C GLY A 34 -20.08 32.34 13.32
N LEU A 35 -20.52 32.51 14.58
CA LEU A 35 -21.08 31.42 15.38
C LEU A 35 -22.33 30.80 14.73
N ARG A 36 -23.17 31.64 14.10
CA ARG A 36 -24.32 31.13 13.33
C ARG A 36 -23.90 30.35 12.10
N LEU A 37 -22.90 30.83 11.35
CA LEU A 37 -22.34 30.12 10.19
C LEU A 37 -21.73 28.78 10.61
N ILE A 38 -20.98 28.77 11.71
CA ILE A 38 -20.39 27.52 12.26
C ILE A 38 -21.49 26.51 12.59
N LYS A 39 -22.54 26.91 13.31
CA LYS A 39 -23.67 26.04 13.61
C LYS A 39 -24.33 25.47 12.35
N LYS A 40 -24.52 26.31 11.33
CA LYS A 40 -25.08 25.88 10.04
C LYS A 40 -24.16 24.90 9.33
N SER A 41 -22.85 25.16 9.30
CA SER A 41 -21.85 24.26 8.71
C SER A 41 -21.83 22.89 9.40
N ILE A 42 -21.90 22.86 10.75
CA ILE A 42 -21.97 21.63 11.53
C ILE A 42 -23.26 20.85 11.22
N SER A 43 -24.40 21.56 11.07
CA SER A 43 -25.67 20.94 10.71
C SER A 43 -25.64 20.32 9.31
N ILE A 44 -25.03 21.00 8.33
CA ILE A 44 -24.83 20.47 6.98
C ILE A 44 -23.96 19.23 7.03
N LEU A 45 -22.83 19.25 7.77
CA LEU A 45 -21.97 18.11 7.96
C LEU A 45 -22.73 16.93 8.61
N ASP A 46 -23.51 17.17 9.66
CA ASP A 46 -24.30 16.13 10.34
C ASP A 46 -25.30 15.46 9.39
N ASN A 47 -26.02 16.24 8.56
CA ASN A 47 -26.92 15.72 7.55
C ASN A 47 -26.19 14.91 6.46
N PHE A 48 -25.02 15.38 6.03
CA PHE A 48 -24.19 14.66 5.07
C PHE A 48 -23.69 13.33 5.65
N LEU A 49 -23.18 13.33 6.89
CA LEU A 49 -22.72 12.11 7.55
C LEU A 49 -23.87 11.10 7.75
N LYS A 50 -25.08 11.58 8.08
CA LYS A 50 -26.29 10.75 8.19
C LYS A 50 -26.67 10.13 6.84
N SER A 51 -26.69 10.91 5.77
CA SER A 51 -27.05 10.43 4.44
C SER A 51 -26.08 9.35 3.90
N ARG A 52 -24.82 9.38 4.36
CA ARG A 52 -23.79 8.42 4.00
C ARG A 52 -23.72 7.22 4.95
N GLN A 53 -24.64 7.11 5.91
CA GLN A 53 -24.70 6.02 6.89
C GLN A 53 -23.37 5.84 7.67
N ILE A 54 -22.68 6.94 7.92
CA ILE A 54 -21.46 6.93 8.76
C ILE A 54 -21.84 6.50 10.17
N ASP A 55 -20.98 5.67 10.76
CA ASP A 55 -21.19 5.13 12.12
C ASP A 55 -21.54 6.25 13.13
N GLU A 56 -22.50 5.96 13.99
CA GLU A 56 -22.99 6.93 14.97
C GLU A 56 -21.92 7.39 15.94
N SER A 57 -20.94 6.55 16.23
CA SER A 57 -19.81 6.87 17.12
C SER A 57 -18.83 7.88 16.50
N LEU A 58 -18.70 7.90 15.16
CA LEU A 58 -17.78 8.79 14.44
C LEU A 58 -18.37 10.18 14.19
N ARG A 59 -19.69 10.30 14.13
CA ARG A 59 -20.35 11.60 13.85
C ARG A 59 -20.02 12.70 14.88
N PRO A 60 -20.10 12.43 16.21
CA PRO A 60 -19.70 13.42 17.23
C PRO A 60 -18.25 13.86 17.08
N PHE A 61 -17.34 12.94 16.74
CA PHE A 61 -15.92 13.25 16.55
C PHE A 61 -15.71 14.26 15.42
N PHE A 62 -16.26 14.00 14.22
CA PHE A 62 -16.14 14.92 13.09
C PHE A 62 -16.77 16.28 13.35
N LYS A 63 -17.94 16.29 14.02
CA LYS A 63 -18.63 17.54 14.42
C LYS A 63 -17.80 18.34 15.39
N SER A 64 -17.22 17.72 16.42
CA SER A 64 -16.38 18.39 17.40
C SER A 64 -15.10 18.92 16.76
N LEU A 65 -14.43 18.13 15.93
CA LEU A 65 -13.21 18.54 15.23
C LEU A 65 -13.47 19.79 14.36
N LEU A 66 -14.49 19.74 13.51
CA LEU A 66 -14.87 20.89 12.66
C LEU A 66 -15.27 22.10 13.50
N SER A 67 -16.07 21.88 14.56
CA SER A 67 -16.54 22.95 15.46
C SER A 67 -15.38 23.67 16.13
N ILE A 68 -14.45 22.93 16.74
CA ILE A 68 -13.29 23.50 17.43
C ILE A 68 -12.41 24.27 16.46
N THR A 69 -12.10 23.67 15.29
CA THR A 69 -11.25 24.32 14.28
C THR A 69 -11.86 25.65 13.79
N LEU A 70 -13.15 25.64 13.46
CA LEU A 70 -13.82 26.85 12.99
C LEU A 70 -13.99 27.89 14.10
N GLN A 71 -14.24 27.47 15.36
CA GLN A 71 -14.34 28.43 16.51
C GLN A 71 -12.99 29.08 16.80
N VAL A 72 -11.90 28.31 16.80
CA VAL A 72 -10.54 28.85 16.98
C VAL A 72 -10.22 29.88 15.87
N ALA A 73 -10.49 29.52 14.61
CA ALA A 73 -10.28 30.43 13.48
C ALA A 73 -11.13 31.72 13.62
N LEU A 74 -12.39 31.59 14.02
CA LEU A 74 -13.28 32.73 14.23
C LEU A 74 -12.77 33.67 15.36
N VAL A 75 -12.36 33.08 16.50
CA VAL A 75 -11.83 33.85 17.63
C VAL A 75 -10.58 34.63 17.24
N ILE A 76 -9.64 33.99 16.54
CA ILE A 76 -8.41 34.61 16.04
C ILE A 76 -8.75 35.75 15.09
N SER A 77 -9.67 35.52 14.14
CA SER A 77 -10.06 36.53 13.17
C SER A 77 -10.69 37.76 13.86
N VAL A 78 -11.56 37.55 14.84
CA VAL A 78 -12.21 38.62 15.60
C VAL A 78 -11.20 39.41 16.46
N LEU A 79 -10.31 38.72 17.17
CA LEU A 79 -9.28 39.36 17.99
C LEU A 79 -8.31 40.18 17.13
N SER A 80 -7.90 39.65 15.98
CA SER A 80 -7.06 40.40 15.02
C SER A 80 -7.76 41.64 14.49
N MET A 81 -9.08 41.59 14.24
CA MET A 81 -9.88 42.76 13.78
C MET A 81 -9.96 43.84 14.84
N VAL A 82 -10.00 43.50 16.12
CA VAL A 82 -10.01 44.45 17.24
C VAL A 82 -8.63 45.06 17.49
N GLY A 83 -7.56 44.54 16.87
CA GLY A 83 -6.20 45.06 16.98
C GLY A 83 -5.31 44.28 17.97
N VAL A 84 -5.76 43.09 18.42
CA VAL A 84 -4.92 42.25 19.27
C VAL A 84 -3.81 41.60 18.41
N GLU A 85 -2.56 41.71 18.84
CA GLU A 85 -1.45 41.12 18.14
C GLU A 85 -1.50 39.59 18.27
N MET A 86 -1.69 38.92 17.14
CA MET A 86 -1.90 37.46 17.07
C MET A 86 -0.62 36.65 16.81
N THR A 87 0.53 37.29 16.61
CA THR A 87 1.78 36.63 16.22
C THR A 87 2.16 35.49 17.15
N SER A 88 2.13 35.73 18.47
CA SER A 88 2.45 34.69 19.47
C SER A 88 1.44 33.54 19.49
N PHE A 89 0.15 33.84 19.30
CA PHE A 89 -0.90 32.81 19.22
C PHE A 89 -0.76 31.94 17.98
N LEU A 90 -0.47 32.58 16.83
CA LEU A 90 -0.23 31.87 15.59
C LEU A 90 1.02 30.97 15.68
N ALA A 91 2.08 31.43 16.36
CA ALA A 91 3.27 30.61 16.60
C ALA A 91 2.94 29.39 17.46
N ILE A 92 2.17 29.53 18.54
CA ILE A 92 1.73 28.43 19.38
C ILE A 92 0.84 27.44 18.60
N LEU A 93 -0.12 27.95 17.83
CA LEU A 93 -0.99 27.11 16.99
C LEU A 93 -0.20 26.38 15.90
N GLY A 94 0.79 27.03 15.30
CA GLY A 94 1.70 26.43 14.33
C GLY A 94 2.48 25.28 14.96
N ALA A 95 3.05 25.49 16.15
CA ALA A 95 3.76 24.44 16.89
C ALA A 95 2.84 23.26 17.26
N ALA A 96 1.62 23.56 17.75
CA ALA A 96 0.62 22.53 18.06
C ALA A 96 0.18 21.77 16.79
N GLY A 97 -0.04 22.48 15.68
CA GLY A 97 -0.37 21.88 14.38
C GLY A 97 0.74 20.97 13.86
N LEU A 98 1.99 21.40 14.01
CA LEU A 98 3.15 20.56 13.66
C LEU A 98 3.20 19.29 14.51
N ALA A 99 3.00 19.40 15.82
CA ALA A 99 2.99 18.24 16.73
C ALA A 99 1.89 17.24 16.35
N VAL A 100 0.66 17.73 16.07
CA VAL A 100 -0.45 16.88 15.60
C VAL A 100 -0.13 16.27 14.24
N GLY A 101 0.43 17.04 13.30
CA GLY A 101 0.83 16.55 11.97
C GLY A 101 1.87 15.44 12.06
N LEU A 102 2.87 15.59 12.94
CA LEU A 102 3.88 14.56 13.20
C LEU A 102 3.26 13.30 13.84
N ALA A 103 2.33 13.47 14.77
CA ALA A 103 1.63 12.35 15.40
C ALA A 103 0.75 11.56 14.41
N LEU A 104 0.20 12.23 13.39
CA LEU A 104 -0.65 11.61 12.37
C LEU A 104 0.11 11.21 11.09
N LYS A 105 1.43 11.40 11.04
CA LYS A 105 2.27 11.19 9.85
C LYS A 105 2.02 9.82 9.20
N ASP A 106 2.10 8.76 10.00
CA ASP A 106 1.97 7.38 9.47
C ASP A 106 0.55 7.08 8.98
N THR A 107 -0.46 7.64 9.64
CA THR A 107 -1.85 7.52 9.19
C THR A 107 -2.07 8.24 7.85
N LEU A 108 -1.53 9.46 7.71
CA LEU A 108 -1.60 10.22 6.46
C LEU A 108 -0.80 9.54 5.34
N GLN A 109 0.34 8.94 5.66
CA GLN A 109 1.13 8.16 4.72
C GLN A 109 0.32 6.95 4.20
N ASN A 110 -0.31 6.18 5.09
CA ASN A 110 -1.13 5.04 4.70
C ASN A 110 -2.34 5.46 3.85
N PHE A 111 -2.98 6.57 4.18
CA PHE A 111 -4.06 7.15 3.40
C PHE A 111 -3.60 7.53 1.98
N ALA A 112 -2.53 8.32 1.88
CA ALA A 112 -1.97 8.74 0.61
C ALA A 112 -1.55 7.53 -0.25
N ALA A 113 -0.90 6.53 0.37
CA ALA A 113 -0.52 5.29 -0.29
C ALA A 113 -1.73 4.51 -0.81
N GLY A 114 -2.81 4.42 -0.02
CA GLY A 114 -4.05 3.78 -0.47
C GLY A 114 -4.64 4.45 -1.71
N VAL A 115 -4.69 5.80 -1.73
CA VAL A 115 -5.11 6.57 -2.90
C VAL A 115 -4.20 6.30 -4.11
N MET A 116 -2.89 6.26 -3.91
CA MET A 116 -1.91 5.98 -4.98
C MET A 116 -2.06 4.56 -5.53
N ILE A 117 -2.25 3.56 -4.67
CA ILE A 117 -2.49 2.18 -5.08
C ILE A 117 -3.76 2.08 -5.94
N LEU A 118 -4.85 2.73 -5.52
CA LEU A 118 -6.12 2.72 -6.25
C LEU A 118 -6.03 3.47 -7.59
N PHE A 119 -5.20 4.51 -7.68
CA PHE A 119 -5.03 5.33 -8.89
C PHE A 119 -4.10 4.66 -9.90
N PHE A 120 -2.89 4.29 -9.48
CA PHE A 120 -1.87 3.71 -10.36
C PHE A 120 -1.99 2.21 -10.53
N LYS A 121 -2.67 1.52 -9.63
CA LYS A 121 -2.97 0.08 -9.67
C LYS A 121 -1.74 -0.81 -9.91
N PRO A 122 -0.67 -0.69 -9.11
CA PRO A 122 0.46 -1.61 -9.19
C PRO A 122 0.01 -3.06 -8.95
N PHE A 123 -1.06 -3.24 -8.21
CA PHE A 123 -1.84 -4.47 -8.06
C PHE A 123 -3.32 -4.15 -7.89
N LYS A 124 -4.19 -5.11 -8.15
CA LYS A 124 -5.66 -5.00 -8.09
C LYS A 124 -6.23 -6.04 -7.14
N VAL A 125 -7.49 -5.86 -6.75
CA VAL A 125 -8.26 -6.92 -6.09
C VAL A 125 -8.34 -8.12 -7.03
N GLY A 126 -8.00 -9.29 -6.52
CA GLY A 126 -7.88 -10.55 -7.26
C GLY A 126 -6.45 -10.93 -7.67
N ASP A 127 -5.50 -9.99 -7.68
CA ASP A 127 -4.11 -10.30 -8.00
C ASP A 127 -3.45 -11.13 -6.88
N PHE A 128 -2.62 -12.09 -7.28
CA PHE A 128 -1.75 -12.83 -6.37
C PHE A 128 -0.41 -12.12 -6.26
N ILE A 129 -0.10 -11.63 -5.06
CA ILE A 129 1.11 -10.84 -4.80
C ILE A 129 1.95 -11.44 -3.68
N GLU A 130 3.22 -11.07 -3.65
CA GLU A 130 4.15 -11.40 -2.58
C GLU A 130 4.78 -10.13 -2.00
N TYR A 131 4.83 -10.06 -0.69
CA TYR A 131 5.49 -9.05 0.11
C TYR A 131 6.22 -9.72 1.28
N GLU A 132 7.54 -9.51 1.40
CA GLU A 132 8.40 -10.07 2.48
C GLU A 132 8.18 -11.58 2.73
N GLY A 133 8.09 -12.37 1.66
CA GLY A 133 7.86 -13.81 1.74
C GLY A 133 6.41 -14.21 2.07
N THR A 134 5.52 -13.26 2.34
CA THR A 134 4.09 -13.52 2.49
C THR A 134 3.41 -13.45 1.13
N GLN A 135 2.82 -14.56 0.69
CA GLN A 135 2.10 -14.67 -0.57
C GLN A 135 0.59 -14.75 -0.32
N GLY A 136 -0.19 -14.08 -1.16
CA GLY A 136 -1.63 -14.14 -1.07
C GLY A 136 -2.36 -13.38 -2.17
N THR A 137 -3.66 -13.66 -2.30
CA THR A 137 -4.56 -12.94 -3.20
C THR A 137 -5.06 -11.68 -2.53
N VAL A 138 -4.97 -10.55 -3.21
CA VAL A 138 -5.53 -9.27 -2.76
C VAL A 138 -7.05 -9.40 -2.70
N LYS A 139 -7.61 -9.42 -1.49
CA LYS A 139 -9.06 -9.51 -1.26
C LYS A 139 -9.72 -8.14 -1.29
N GLU A 140 -9.06 -7.14 -0.72
CA GLU A 140 -9.63 -5.82 -0.51
C GLU A 140 -8.52 -4.78 -0.37
N ILE A 141 -8.72 -3.60 -0.96
CA ILE A 141 -7.86 -2.43 -0.78
C ILE A 141 -8.71 -1.38 -0.05
N GLN A 142 -8.40 -1.17 1.22
CA GLN A 142 -9.06 -0.19 2.09
C GLN A 142 -8.30 1.13 2.12
N ILE A 143 -8.85 2.13 2.78
CA ILE A 143 -8.28 3.48 2.85
C ILE A 143 -6.85 3.48 3.44
N PHE A 144 -6.61 2.69 4.50
CA PHE A 144 -5.33 2.65 5.21
C PHE A 144 -4.56 1.35 5.04
N ASN A 145 -5.24 0.26 4.67
CA ASN A 145 -4.69 -1.09 4.61
C ASN A 145 -5.13 -1.81 3.35
N SER A 146 -4.31 -2.74 2.89
CA SER A 146 -4.71 -3.78 1.93
C SER A 146 -4.81 -5.13 2.65
N ILE A 147 -5.77 -5.93 2.24
CA ILE A 147 -6.07 -7.22 2.85
C ILE A 147 -5.77 -8.31 1.84
N LEU A 148 -4.91 -9.25 2.24
CA LEU A 148 -4.56 -10.43 1.47
C LEU A 148 -5.18 -11.67 2.12
N THR A 149 -5.52 -12.64 1.28
CA THR A 149 -5.85 -14.00 1.72
C THR A 149 -4.74 -14.93 1.21
N THR A 150 -4.04 -15.58 2.13
CA THR A 150 -2.97 -16.54 1.80
C THR A 150 -3.55 -17.84 1.23
N VAL A 151 -2.68 -18.68 0.61
CA VAL A 151 -3.07 -20.00 0.05
C VAL A 151 -3.64 -20.95 1.11
N ASP A 152 -3.21 -20.81 2.37
CA ASP A 152 -3.74 -21.55 3.53
C ASP A 152 -4.90 -20.82 4.23
N ASN A 153 -5.55 -19.89 3.52
CA ASN A 153 -6.76 -19.16 3.92
C ASN A 153 -6.61 -18.27 5.18
N ARG A 154 -5.41 -17.74 5.44
CA ARG A 154 -5.21 -16.73 6.48
C ARG A 154 -5.43 -15.32 5.92
N ARG A 155 -5.97 -14.45 6.76
CA ARG A 155 -6.13 -13.04 6.44
C ARG A 155 -4.91 -12.26 6.92
N VAL A 156 -4.22 -11.60 6.00
CA VAL A 156 -3.09 -10.72 6.28
C VAL A 156 -3.50 -9.28 5.99
N ILE A 157 -3.30 -8.40 6.96
CA ILE A 157 -3.64 -6.97 6.88
C ILE A 157 -2.31 -6.21 6.81
N ILE A 158 -2.08 -5.51 5.72
CA ILE A 158 -0.83 -4.78 5.48
C ILE A 158 -1.16 -3.30 5.33
N PRO A 159 -0.52 -2.39 6.09
CA PRO A 159 -0.64 -0.95 5.90
C PRO A 159 -0.22 -0.54 4.49
N ASN A 160 -1.02 0.31 3.84
CA ASN A 160 -0.77 0.71 2.45
C ASN A 160 0.57 1.41 2.25
N GLY A 161 1.00 2.20 3.23
CA GLY A 161 2.29 2.91 3.21
C GLY A 161 3.48 1.97 3.08
N ILE A 162 3.41 0.81 3.71
CA ILE A 162 4.44 -0.23 3.63
C ILE A 162 4.46 -0.83 2.22
N LEU A 163 3.30 -1.23 1.68
CA LEU A 163 3.22 -1.80 0.33
C LEU A 163 3.70 -0.84 -0.76
N GLN A 164 3.47 0.47 -0.59
CA GLN A 164 3.90 1.48 -1.55
C GLN A 164 5.42 1.70 -1.54
N THR A 165 6.06 1.55 -0.40
CA THR A 165 7.51 1.84 -0.23
C THR A 165 8.39 0.60 -0.32
N SER A 166 7.82 -0.58 -0.39
CA SER A 166 8.52 -1.87 -0.40
C SER A 166 8.48 -2.55 -1.76
N LEU A 167 9.34 -3.56 -1.92
CA LEU A 167 9.28 -4.44 -3.07
C LEU A 167 8.03 -5.33 -2.97
N VAL A 168 7.16 -5.22 -3.95
CA VAL A 168 5.99 -6.10 -4.13
C VAL A 168 6.14 -6.85 -5.44
N THR A 169 6.08 -8.17 -5.40
CA THR A 169 6.04 -8.99 -6.61
C THR A 169 4.59 -9.30 -6.95
N ASN A 170 4.12 -8.85 -8.11
CA ASN A 170 2.79 -9.16 -8.62
C ASN A 170 2.89 -10.32 -9.64
N TYR A 171 2.34 -11.47 -9.29
CA TYR A 171 2.37 -12.68 -10.13
C TYR A 171 1.22 -12.72 -11.14
N SER A 172 0.25 -11.82 -11.04
CA SER A 172 -0.96 -11.78 -11.87
C SER A 172 -0.98 -10.62 -12.86
N SER A 173 -0.02 -9.68 -12.78
CA SER A 173 0.00 -8.51 -13.67
C SER A 173 0.35 -8.87 -15.11
N GLU A 174 1.19 -9.89 -15.30
CA GLU A 174 1.62 -10.36 -16.61
C GLU A 174 0.82 -11.60 -17.02
N ASP A 175 0.33 -11.59 -18.26
CA ASP A 175 -0.49 -12.69 -18.79
C ASP A 175 0.31 -13.97 -18.98
N VAL A 176 1.62 -13.86 -19.17
CA VAL A 176 2.50 -15.00 -19.42
C VAL A 176 3.63 -15.07 -18.40
N ARG A 177 4.00 -16.28 -18.03
CA ARG A 177 5.10 -16.57 -17.09
C ARG A 177 6.01 -17.67 -17.62
N ARG A 178 7.27 -17.58 -17.24
CA ARG A 178 8.26 -18.58 -17.59
C ARG A 178 8.36 -19.62 -16.49
N VAL A 179 8.08 -20.89 -16.84
CA VAL A 179 8.36 -22.05 -15.97
C VAL A 179 9.79 -22.49 -16.22
N ILE A 180 10.51 -22.77 -15.14
CA ILE A 180 11.88 -23.26 -15.16
C ILE A 180 11.94 -24.51 -14.31
N TRP A 181 12.52 -25.58 -14.89
CA TRP A 181 12.87 -26.80 -14.16
C TRP A 181 14.35 -27.08 -14.29
N THR A 182 14.86 -27.80 -13.33
CA THR A 182 16.15 -28.49 -13.41
C THR A 182 15.89 -29.96 -13.18
N PHE A 183 16.04 -30.78 -14.26
CA PHE A 183 15.93 -32.19 -14.19
C PHE A 183 17.32 -32.79 -14.25
N SER A 184 17.57 -33.84 -13.45
CA SER A 184 18.87 -34.49 -13.35
C SER A 184 18.84 -35.87 -14.02
N ILE A 185 19.87 -36.16 -14.79
CA ILE A 185 20.15 -37.53 -15.34
C ILE A 185 21.50 -37.99 -14.84
N ALA A 186 21.73 -39.32 -14.83
CA ALA A 186 22.99 -39.91 -14.43
C ALA A 186 24.10 -39.61 -15.46
N TYR A 187 25.35 -39.59 -14.99
CA TYR A 187 26.49 -39.62 -15.90
C TYR A 187 26.46 -40.91 -16.74
N GLY A 188 26.66 -40.76 -18.05
CA GLY A 188 26.55 -41.86 -19.01
C GLY A 188 25.18 -41.99 -19.67
N ASP A 189 24.15 -41.34 -19.17
CA ASP A 189 22.86 -41.28 -19.86
C ASP A 189 22.95 -40.39 -21.11
N ASP A 190 22.12 -40.69 -22.11
CA ASP A 190 22.06 -39.90 -23.35
C ASP A 190 21.27 -38.60 -23.20
N PHE A 191 22.00 -37.49 -23.10
CA PHE A 191 21.41 -36.17 -23.07
C PHE A 191 20.54 -35.85 -24.29
N ASN A 192 20.95 -36.25 -25.49
CA ASN A 192 20.18 -35.98 -26.70
C ASN A 192 18.83 -36.67 -26.69
N LYS A 193 18.78 -37.89 -26.14
CA LYS A 193 17.54 -38.63 -25.92
C LYS A 193 16.65 -37.92 -24.91
N ALA A 194 17.19 -37.47 -23.76
CA ALA A 194 16.46 -36.70 -22.78
C ALA A 194 15.91 -35.39 -23.37
N LYS A 195 16.75 -34.66 -24.11
CA LYS A 195 16.38 -33.41 -24.79
C LYS A 195 15.26 -33.66 -25.81
N SER A 196 15.37 -34.68 -26.65
CA SER A 196 14.36 -34.97 -27.67
C SER A 196 13.01 -35.33 -27.03
N LEU A 197 13.03 -36.10 -25.93
CA LEU A 197 11.85 -36.49 -25.19
C LEU A 197 11.15 -35.25 -24.55
N LEU A 198 11.91 -34.42 -23.91
CA LEU A 198 11.39 -33.17 -23.29
C LEU A 198 10.81 -32.22 -24.35
N LEU A 199 11.50 -32.00 -25.47
CA LEU A 199 11.02 -31.19 -26.57
C LEU A 199 9.75 -31.74 -27.21
N LYS A 200 9.65 -33.08 -27.35
CA LYS A 200 8.42 -33.75 -27.82
C LYS A 200 7.24 -33.42 -26.88
N TRP A 201 7.40 -33.59 -25.57
CA TRP A 201 6.34 -33.33 -24.60
C TRP A 201 5.93 -31.86 -24.56
N ILE A 202 6.89 -30.95 -24.69
CA ILE A 202 6.65 -29.50 -24.76
C ILE A 202 5.78 -29.18 -25.98
N LYS A 203 6.08 -29.77 -27.13
CA LYS A 203 5.31 -29.56 -28.36
C LYS A 203 3.91 -30.17 -28.33
N GLU A 204 3.69 -31.21 -27.55
CA GLU A 204 2.39 -31.87 -27.38
C GLU A 204 1.47 -31.17 -26.34
N ASP A 205 1.99 -30.22 -25.54
CA ASP A 205 1.25 -29.59 -24.47
C ASP A 205 0.72 -28.21 -24.93
N GLU A 206 -0.57 -28.14 -25.24
CA GLU A 206 -1.25 -26.91 -25.69
C GLU A 206 -1.21 -25.72 -24.71
N ARG A 207 -0.82 -25.97 -23.44
CA ARG A 207 -0.67 -24.93 -22.41
C ARG A 207 0.64 -24.15 -22.54
N ILE A 208 1.61 -24.74 -23.26
CA ILE A 208 2.92 -24.11 -23.53
C ILE A 208 2.80 -23.28 -24.80
N LEU A 209 3.31 -22.05 -24.75
CA LEU A 209 3.20 -21.09 -25.83
C LEU A 209 4.25 -21.40 -26.93
N ASP A 210 3.77 -21.59 -28.16
CA ASP A 210 4.61 -21.93 -29.31
C ASP A 210 5.38 -20.74 -29.89
N ASP A 211 4.92 -19.52 -29.62
CA ASP A 211 5.53 -18.27 -30.11
C ASP A 211 6.84 -17.92 -29.37
N MET A 212 7.13 -18.62 -28.28
CA MET A 212 8.34 -18.45 -27.48
C MET A 212 9.15 -19.76 -27.47
N GLU A 213 10.31 -19.75 -28.11
CA GLU A 213 11.16 -20.93 -28.26
C GLU A 213 11.53 -21.56 -26.90
N PRO A 214 11.24 -22.85 -26.69
CA PRO A 214 11.61 -23.56 -25.48
C PRO A 214 13.12 -23.79 -25.42
N MET A 215 13.70 -23.71 -24.23
CA MET A 215 15.12 -23.98 -24.01
C MET A 215 15.31 -25.30 -23.25
N VAL A 216 16.10 -26.21 -23.80
CA VAL A 216 16.53 -27.46 -23.15
C VAL A 216 18.03 -27.60 -23.31
N VAL A 217 18.78 -27.39 -22.23
CA VAL A 217 20.25 -27.35 -22.23
C VAL A 217 20.82 -27.99 -20.96
N ILE A 218 22.06 -28.46 -21.04
CA ILE A 218 22.82 -28.81 -19.83
C ILE A 218 23.15 -27.50 -19.10
N SER A 219 22.72 -27.38 -17.86
CA SER A 219 23.01 -26.20 -17.03
C SER A 219 24.20 -26.38 -16.09
N GLU A 220 24.48 -27.64 -15.73
CA GLU A 220 25.53 -27.96 -14.76
C GLU A 220 25.95 -29.42 -14.86
N LEU A 221 27.23 -29.65 -14.68
CA LEU A 221 27.80 -30.98 -14.44
C LEU A 221 28.05 -31.08 -12.93
N ALA A 222 27.05 -31.59 -12.20
CA ALA A 222 27.07 -31.63 -10.74
C ALA A 222 27.79 -32.88 -10.22
N ASP A 223 28.03 -32.98 -8.91
CA ASP A 223 28.84 -34.03 -8.28
C ASP A 223 28.35 -35.47 -8.63
N SER A 224 27.04 -35.65 -8.79
CA SER A 224 26.44 -36.98 -9.04
C SER A 224 25.43 -36.99 -10.19
N SER A 225 25.30 -35.93 -10.94
CA SER A 225 24.28 -35.77 -11.99
C SER A 225 24.70 -34.82 -13.10
N VAL A 226 24.08 -34.97 -14.25
CA VAL A 226 24.04 -33.94 -15.30
C VAL A 226 22.70 -33.21 -15.20
N ASN A 227 22.74 -31.95 -14.88
CA ASN A 227 21.55 -31.11 -14.68
C ASN A 227 21.09 -30.47 -16.01
N ILE A 228 19.85 -30.77 -16.39
CA ILE A 228 19.20 -30.26 -17.60
C ILE A 228 18.25 -29.15 -17.19
N MET A 229 18.51 -27.92 -17.64
CA MET A 229 17.57 -26.81 -17.49
C MET A 229 16.57 -26.80 -18.62
N VAL A 230 15.29 -26.75 -18.25
CA VAL A 230 14.17 -26.63 -19.18
C VAL A 230 13.46 -25.32 -18.89
N ARG A 231 13.22 -24.50 -19.91
CA ARG A 231 12.50 -23.24 -19.83
C ARG A 231 11.41 -23.22 -20.88
N VAL A 232 10.19 -22.93 -20.45
CA VAL A 232 9.04 -22.73 -21.33
C VAL A 232 8.21 -21.54 -20.85
N TRP A 233 7.41 -20.99 -21.75
CA TRP A 233 6.46 -19.94 -21.42
C TRP A 233 5.04 -20.48 -21.43
N VAL A 234 4.26 -20.07 -20.45
CA VAL A 234 2.86 -20.48 -20.28
C VAL A 234 2.01 -19.29 -19.87
N LYS A 235 0.70 -19.38 -20.06
CA LYS A 235 -0.21 -18.41 -19.44
C LYS A 235 -0.09 -18.48 -17.91
N SER A 236 -0.17 -17.36 -17.24
CA SER A 236 0.00 -17.26 -15.78
C SER A 236 -0.93 -18.19 -15.00
N GLU A 237 -2.15 -18.43 -15.49
CA GLU A 237 -3.13 -19.36 -14.92
C GLU A 237 -2.66 -20.83 -14.95
N ASN A 238 -1.86 -21.20 -15.92
CA ASN A 238 -1.35 -22.57 -16.12
C ASN A 238 -0.02 -22.85 -15.43
N PHE A 239 0.61 -21.80 -14.84
CA PHE A 239 1.98 -21.90 -14.33
C PHE A 239 2.20 -23.03 -13.35
N LEU A 240 1.36 -23.16 -12.32
CA LEU A 240 1.53 -24.19 -11.29
C LEU A 240 1.19 -25.59 -11.83
N ASN A 241 0.12 -25.72 -12.59
CA ASN A 241 -0.32 -26.98 -13.14
C ASN A 241 0.76 -27.57 -14.06
N VAL A 242 1.24 -26.78 -15.03
CA VAL A 242 2.31 -27.21 -15.92
C VAL A 242 3.60 -27.55 -15.14
N LYS A 243 3.95 -26.74 -14.14
CA LYS A 243 5.13 -26.96 -13.31
C LYS A 243 5.09 -28.32 -12.60
N PHE A 244 3.97 -28.68 -12.01
CA PHE A 244 3.83 -29.94 -11.26
C PHE A 244 3.65 -31.14 -12.17
N ASP A 245 2.87 -31.04 -13.23
CA ASP A 245 2.63 -32.10 -14.18
C ASP A 245 3.93 -32.55 -14.84
N TYR A 246 4.84 -31.63 -15.17
CA TYR A 246 6.14 -31.98 -15.73
C TYR A 246 7.07 -32.66 -14.72
N ASN A 247 7.04 -32.31 -13.47
CA ASN A 247 7.78 -33.01 -12.42
C ASN A 247 7.30 -34.46 -12.32
N GLU A 248 6.00 -34.70 -12.32
CA GLU A 248 5.41 -36.02 -12.28
C GLU A 248 5.71 -36.80 -13.56
N LYS A 249 5.58 -36.14 -14.71
CA LYS A 249 5.85 -36.78 -16.03
C LYS A 249 7.31 -37.24 -16.15
N VAL A 250 8.26 -36.39 -15.73
CA VAL A 250 9.68 -36.73 -15.74
C VAL A 250 9.97 -37.92 -14.81
N TYR A 251 9.43 -37.90 -13.59
CA TYR A 251 9.58 -38.96 -12.62
C TYR A 251 9.09 -40.30 -13.17
N ASN A 252 7.94 -40.32 -13.86
CA ASN A 252 7.33 -41.54 -14.37
C ASN A 252 7.93 -42.02 -15.70
N GLU A 253 8.38 -41.11 -16.56
CA GLU A 253 8.74 -41.43 -17.94
C GLU A 253 10.25 -41.57 -18.18
N PHE A 254 11.11 -40.89 -17.41
CA PHE A 254 12.56 -41.03 -17.59
C PHE A 254 13.03 -42.47 -17.41
N PRO A 255 12.65 -43.19 -16.34
CA PRO A 255 13.08 -44.59 -16.19
C PRO A 255 12.61 -45.51 -17.33
N LYS A 256 11.38 -45.29 -17.84
CA LYS A 256 10.86 -46.10 -18.99
C LYS A 256 11.65 -45.86 -20.28
N ASN A 257 12.32 -44.71 -20.36
CA ASN A 257 13.16 -44.35 -21.49
C ASN A 257 14.66 -44.62 -21.25
N ASN A 258 15.03 -45.43 -20.26
CA ASN A 258 16.41 -45.68 -19.86
C ASN A 258 17.20 -44.42 -19.58
N LEU A 259 16.56 -43.45 -18.90
CA LEU A 259 17.18 -42.26 -18.31
C LEU A 259 17.07 -42.39 -16.79
N ASN A 260 18.19 -42.33 -16.10
CA ASN A 260 18.22 -42.57 -14.67
C ASN A 260 18.21 -41.23 -13.92
N ILE A 261 17.32 -41.11 -12.94
CA ILE A 261 17.38 -40.02 -11.98
C ILE A 261 18.37 -40.44 -10.88
N PRO A 262 19.57 -39.87 -10.83
CA PRO A 262 20.65 -40.41 -9.99
C PRO A 262 20.42 -40.12 -8.51
N PHE A 263 20.78 -41.09 -7.68
CA PHE A 263 21.05 -40.89 -6.27
C PHE A 263 22.46 -40.31 -6.09
N PRO A 264 22.80 -39.76 -4.93
CA PRO A 264 24.19 -39.39 -4.61
C PRO A 264 25.13 -40.57 -4.86
N GLN A 265 26.21 -40.36 -5.62
CA GLN A 265 27.19 -41.37 -5.99
C GLN A 265 28.44 -41.20 -5.14
N LEU A 266 29.10 -42.33 -4.80
CA LEU A 266 30.35 -42.34 -4.09
C LEU A 266 31.28 -43.38 -4.73
N ASP A 267 32.44 -42.95 -5.21
CA ASP A 267 33.48 -43.84 -5.69
C ASP A 267 34.32 -44.32 -4.52
N VAL A 268 34.34 -45.66 -4.28
CA VAL A 268 35.09 -46.26 -3.19
C VAL A 268 36.26 -47.08 -3.78
N ASN A 269 37.49 -46.59 -3.59
CA ASN A 269 38.70 -47.32 -3.93
C ASN A 269 39.15 -48.18 -2.74
N ILE A 270 39.00 -49.50 -2.86
CA ILE A 270 39.48 -50.46 -1.85
C ILE A 270 40.89 -50.94 -2.26
N ASN A 271 41.90 -50.39 -1.59
CA ASN A 271 43.27 -50.94 -1.73
C ASN A 271 43.34 -52.25 -0.97
N LYS A 272 43.64 -53.33 -1.70
CA LYS A 272 43.91 -54.67 -1.14
C LYS A 272 45.32 -54.75 -0.63
#